data_bcbd080bc9961f5e45113a929a51989a
#
_entry.id   bcbd080bc9961f5e45113a929a51989a
#
_cell.length_a   1.000
_cell.length_b   1.000
_cell.length_c   1.000
_cell.angle_alpha   90.00
_cell.angle_beta   90.00
_cell.angle_gamma   90.00
#
_symmetry.space_group_name_H-M   'P 1'
#
loop_
_entity.id
_entity.type
_entity.pdbx_description
1 polymer ?
#
loop_
_entity_poly.entity_id
_entity_poly.type
_entity_poly.pdbx_seq_one_letter_code
_entity_poly.pdbx_strand_id
1 'polypeptide(L)'
;MEGFLENLSTQTHNDLEIVMDHNNPSDREMEMIEKYQENNDNLLHIKVEGVDPIGISMNRCIEYATGDYLCIWNVDDLRTPDSIEVMAKALDDNPDVDFVYGNYHVVPSFGSKEGHIVDEAGKEEWLKIGMILGPFFMFRKSAIEKAGVFDEQLV
;
A
#
# COMPACT_ATOMS: atom_id res chain seq x y z
N MET A 1 9.96 -9.85 1.17
CA MET A 1 8.94 -10.57 0.36
C MET A 1 8.15 -11.60 1.19
N GLU A 2 8.73 -12.68 1.73
CA GLU A 2 7.98 -13.74 2.43
C GLU A 2 7.06 -13.20 3.54
N GLY A 3 7.58 -12.46 4.50
CA GLY A 3 6.75 -11.88 5.59
C GLY A 3 5.71 -10.86 5.11
N PHE A 4 5.92 -10.22 3.98
CA PHE A 4 4.91 -9.37 3.34
C PHE A 4 3.74 -10.19 2.80
N LEU A 5 4.01 -11.27 2.05
CA LEU A 5 2.98 -12.17 1.52
C LEU A 5 2.19 -12.87 2.65
N GLU A 6 2.88 -13.28 3.72
CA GLU A 6 2.22 -13.79 4.93
C GLU A 6 1.30 -12.74 5.56
N ASN A 7 1.75 -11.48 5.66
CA ASN A 7 0.95 -10.40 6.24
C ASN A 7 -0.27 -10.03 5.37
N LEU A 8 -0.16 -10.09 4.04
CA LEU A 8 -1.31 -9.98 3.14
C LEU A 8 -2.38 -11.04 3.44
N SER A 9 -1.96 -12.28 3.66
CA SER A 9 -2.86 -13.40 3.95
C SER A 9 -3.57 -13.28 5.33
N THR A 10 -3.10 -12.40 6.21
CA THR A 10 -3.73 -12.16 7.53
C THR A 10 -4.83 -11.12 7.51
N GLN A 11 -5.02 -10.37 6.41
CA GLN A 11 -6.01 -9.30 6.36
C GLN A 11 -7.44 -9.85 6.45
N THR A 12 -8.26 -9.21 7.27
CA THR A 12 -9.67 -9.63 7.51
C THR A 12 -10.61 -9.18 6.40
N HIS A 13 -10.22 -8.18 5.62
CA HIS A 13 -10.99 -7.72 4.46
C HIS A 13 -10.86 -8.71 3.30
N ASN A 14 -11.97 -9.34 2.91
CA ASN A 14 -11.95 -10.43 1.93
C ASN A 14 -12.04 -9.96 0.46
N ASP A 15 -12.57 -8.77 0.22
CA ASP A 15 -12.67 -8.17 -1.13
C ASP A 15 -11.44 -7.32 -1.41
N LEU A 16 -10.31 -8.01 -1.57
CA LEU A 16 -8.99 -7.40 -1.72
C LEU A 16 -8.35 -7.85 -3.03
N GLU A 17 -8.05 -6.89 -3.90
CA GLU A 17 -7.19 -7.03 -5.07
C GLU A 17 -5.77 -6.54 -4.73
N ILE A 18 -4.76 -7.27 -5.19
CA ILE A 18 -3.36 -6.92 -5.04
C ILE A 18 -2.75 -6.71 -6.43
N VAL A 19 -2.26 -5.51 -6.70
CA VAL A 19 -1.46 -5.21 -7.90
C VAL A 19 -0.03 -4.95 -7.46
N MET A 20 0.88 -5.85 -7.82
CA MET A 20 2.28 -5.79 -7.44
C MET A 20 3.14 -5.43 -8.65
N ASP A 21 3.70 -4.22 -8.65
CA ASP A 21 4.77 -3.82 -9.56
C ASP A 21 6.13 -4.25 -8.96
N HIS A 22 6.85 -5.11 -9.65
CA HIS A 22 8.05 -5.74 -9.13
C HIS A 22 9.25 -5.49 -10.03
N ASN A 23 10.07 -4.53 -9.63
CA ASN A 23 11.25 -4.12 -10.36
C ASN A 23 12.38 -5.14 -10.17
N ASN A 24 12.86 -5.70 -11.28
CA ASN A 24 14.01 -6.61 -11.35
C ASN A 24 13.97 -7.76 -10.30
N PRO A 25 12.87 -8.55 -10.24
CA PRO A 25 12.72 -9.62 -9.25
C PRO A 25 13.81 -10.69 -9.38
N SER A 26 14.30 -11.18 -8.24
CA SER A 26 15.15 -12.36 -8.19
C SER A 26 14.35 -13.65 -8.40
N ASP A 27 15.02 -14.73 -8.83
CA ASP A 27 14.38 -16.05 -9.00
C ASP A 27 13.69 -16.50 -7.70
N ARG A 28 14.33 -16.25 -6.55
CA ARG A 28 13.75 -16.60 -5.23
C ARG A 28 12.46 -15.83 -4.93
N GLU A 29 12.38 -14.55 -5.28
CA GLU A 29 11.16 -13.76 -5.10
C GLU A 29 10.06 -14.23 -6.04
N MET A 30 10.42 -14.61 -7.27
CA MET A 30 9.48 -15.21 -8.22
C MET A 30 8.86 -16.49 -7.67
N GLU A 31 9.69 -17.43 -7.14
CA GLU A 31 9.21 -18.65 -6.51
C GLU A 31 8.24 -18.39 -5.35
N MET A 32 8.50 -17.36 -4.52
CA MET A 32 7.63 -16.98 -3.41
C MET A 32 6.26 -16.46 -3.90
N ILE A 33 6.26 -15.65 -4.96
CA ILE A 33 5.03 -15.10 -5.54
C ILE A 33 4.22 -16.20 -6.22
N GLU A 34 4.85 -17.07 -6.99
CA GLU A 34 4.20 -18.23 -7.63
C GLU A 34 3.52 -19.12 -6.59
N LYS A 35 4.24 -19.43 -5.50
CA LYS A 35 3.68 -20.18 -4.38
C LYS A 35 2.50 -19.49 -3.71
N TYR A 36 2.53 -18.17 -3.57
CA TYR A 36 1.41 -17.39 -3.04
C TYR A 36 0.19 -17.50 -3.97
N GLN A 37 0.39 -17.37 -5.28
CA GLN A 37 -0.65 -17.43 -6.30
C GLN A 37 -1.29 -18.83 -6.44
N GLU A 38 -0.62 -19.90 -6.02
CA GLU A 38 -1.24 -21.25 -5.98
C GLU A 38 -2.49 -21.33 -5.11
N ASN A 39 -2.60 -20.46 -4.08
CA ASN A 39 -3.70 -20.44 -3.10
C ASN A 39 -4.48 -19.12 -3.06
N ASN A 40 -4.06 -18.13 -3.86
CA ASN A 40 -4.63 -16.80 -3.86
C ASN A 40 -4.72 -16.29 -5.31
N ASP A 41 -5.91 -16.09 -5.80
CA ASP A 41 -6.20 -15.62 -7.17
C ASP A 41 -6.35 -14.09 -7.27
N ASN A 42 -6.15 -13.38 -6.16
CA ASN A 42 -6.33 -11.94 -6.03
C ASN A 42 -5.05 -11.12 -6.30
N LEU A 43 -3.94 -11.75 -6.69
CA LEU A 43 -2.67 -11.07 -6.96
C LEU A 43 -2.39 -10.98 -8.47
N LEU A 44 -2.39 -9.76 -9.00
CA LEU A 44 -1.81 -9.42 -10.30
C LEU A 44 -0.33 -9.03 -10.11
N HIS A 45 0.59 -9.85 -10.62
CA HIS A 45 2.02 -9.60 -10.57
C HIS A 45 2.53 -9.03 -11.90
N ILE A 46 3.10 -7.82 -11.86
CA ILE A 46 3.69 -7.12 -13.00
C ILE A 46 5.21 -7.15 -12.82
N LYS A 47 5.87 -7.96 -13.64
CA LYS A 47 7.34 -8.05 -13.65
C LYS A 47 7.92 -6.96 -14.55
N VAL A 48 8.85 -6.19 -14.02
CA VAL A 48 9.55 -5.10 -14.70
C VAL A 48 11.04 -5.41 -14.81
N GLU A 49 11.61 -5.31 -16.00
CA GLU A 49 13.06 -5.41 -16.21
C GLU A 49 13.71 -4.06 -15.86
N GLY A 50 14.64 -4.07 -14.90
CA GLY A 50 15.28 -2.86 -14.41
C GLY A 50 14.59 -2.27 -13.17
N VAL A 51 14.87 -1.00 -12.89
CA VAL A 51 14.34 -0.27 -11.72
C VAL A 51 13.71 1.02 -12.20
N ASP A 52 12.40 1.11 -12.12
CA ASP A 52 11.65 2.33 -12.40
C ASP A 52 11.61 3.24 -11.16
N PRO A 53 11.50 4.58 -11.34
CA PRO A 53 11.11 5.49 -10.27
C PRO A 53 9.82 5.08 -9.58
N ILE A 54 9.73 5.34 -8.28
CA ILE A 54 8.56 4.92 -7.47
C ILE A 54 7.24 5.47 -8.00
N GLY A 55 7.24 6.71 -8.54
CA GLY A 55 6.04 7.32 -9.13
C GLY A 55 5.52 6.54 -10.34
N ILE A 56 6.41 6.01 -11.19
CA ILE A 56 6.03 5.16 -12.34
C ILE A 56 5.43 3.84 -11.85
N SER A 57 6.05 3.18 -10.88
CA SER A 57 5.55 1.93 -10.30
C SER A 57 4.16 2.11 -9.66
N MET A 58 3.97 3.20 -8.89
CA MET A 58 2.68 3.53 -8.29
C MET A 58 1.59 3.79 -9.35
N ASN A 59 1.90 4.58 -10.39
CA ASN A 59 0.96 4.87 -11.46
C ASN A 59 0.57 3.61 -12.23
N ARG A 60 1.52 2.72 -12.49
CA ARG A 60 1.25 1.43 -13.14
C ARG A 60 0.32 0.58 -12.29
N CYS A 61 0.54 0.48 -10.98
CA CYS A 61 -0.38 -0.21 -10.09
C CYS A 61 -1.80 0.39 -10.12
N ILE A 62 -1.92 1.72 -10.10
CA ILE A 62 -3.20 2.43 -10.15
C ILE A 62 -3.94 2.15 -11.47
N GLU A 63 -3.22 2.09 -12.58
CA GLU A 63 -3.80 1.82 -13.91
C GLU A 63 -4.48 0.44 -13.96
N TYR A 64 -3.84 -0.57 -13.37
CA TYR A 64 -4.36 -1.95 -13.35
C TYR A 64 -5.37 -2.21 -12.23
N ALA A 65 -5.37 -1.43 -11.16
CA ALA A 65 -6.27 -1.61 -10.05
C ALA A 65 -7.74 -1.37 -10.46
N THR A 66 -8.64 -2.25 -10.03
CA THR A 66 -10.07 -2.19 -10.33
C THR A 66 -10.93 -1.76 -9.13
N GLY A 67 -10.38 -1.83 -7.91
CA GLY A 67 -11.06 -1.49 -6.67
C GLY A 67 -11.47 -0.02 -6.56
N ASP A 68 -12.51 0.26 -5.78
CA ASP A 68 -13.00 1.62 -5.51
C ASP A 68 -12.08 2.40 -4.57
N TYR A 69 -11.37 1.68 -3.69
CA TYR A 69 -10.39 2.21 -2.75
C TYR A 69 -9.00 1.68 -3.08
N LEU A 70 -8.01 2.55 -2.98
CA LEU A 70 -6.61 2.22 -3.24
C LEU A 70 -5.78 2.48 -1.99
N CYS A 71 -4.88 1.58 -1.64
CA CYS A 71 -3.83 1.80 -0.66
C CYS A 71 -2.47 1.39 -1.23
N ILE A 72 -1.46 2.19 -0.99
CA ILE A 72 -0.07 1.84 -1.32
C ILE A 72 0.51 1.08 -0.14
N TRP A 73 1.15 -0.06 -0.42
CA TRP A 73 1.73 -0.91 0.62
C TRP A 73 3.10 -1.41 0.18
N ASN A 74 4.14 -0.90 0.81
CA ASN A 74 5.52 -1.31 0.52
C ASN A 74 5.82 -2.68 1.13
N VAL A 75 6.69 -3.45 0.50
CA VAL A 75 7.01 -4.82 0.91
C VAL A 75 7.79 -4.92 2.23
N ASP A 76 8.28 -3.81 2.75
CA ASP A 76 8.98 -3.69 4.03
C ASP A 76 8.08 -3.19 5.19
N ASP A 77 6.82 -2.89 4.90
CA ASP A 77 5.82 -2.52 5.90
C ASP A 77 4.95 -3.72 6.30
N LEU A 78 4.54 -3.75 7.57
CA LEU A 78 3.54 -4.70 8.09
C LEU A 78 2.29 -3.95 8.54
N ARG A 79 1.13 -4.56 8.33
CA ARG A 79 -0.17 -4.02 8.75
C ARG A 79 -0.84 -4.92 9.76
N THR A 80 -1.64 -4.34 10.65
CA THR A 80 -2.53 -5.13 11.52
C THR A 80 -3.58 -5.86 10.66
N PRO A 81 -4.07 -7.03 11.09
CA PRO A 81 -5.01 -7.82 10.28
C PRO A 81 -6.27 -7.09 9.84
N ASP A 82 -6.75 -6.14 10.64
CA ASP A 82 -7.96 -5.35 10.43
C ASP A 82 -7.73 -4.02 9.70
N SER A 83 -6.49 -3.71 9.33
CA SER A 83 -6.11 -2.38 8.85
C SER A 83 -6.85 -1.94 7.58
N ILE A 84 -6.98 -2.84 6.60
CA ILE A 84 -7.69 -2.55 5.35
C ILE A 84 -9.19 -2.37 5.61
N GLU A 85 -9.78 -3.24 6.43
CA GLU A 85 -11.20 -3.18 6.80
C GLU A 85 -11.55 -1.86 7.52
N VAL A 86 -10.72 -1.46 8.49
CA VAL A 86 -10.92 -0.21 9.25
C VAL A 86 -10.86 1.01 8.35
N MET A 87 -9.89 1.05 7.42
CA MET A 87 -9.75 2.17 6.49
C MET A 87 -10.88 2.22 5.46
N ALA A 88 -11.26 1.09 4.88
CA ALA A 88 -12.39 1.00 3.95
C ALA A 88 -13.68 1.47 4.63
N LYS A 89 -13.94 0.98 5.86
CA LYS A 89 -15.08 1.42 6.65
C LYS A 89 -15.04 2.92 6.96
N ALA A 90 -13.87 3.48 7.25
CA ALA A 90 -13.75 4.92 7.51
C ALA A 90 -14.13 5.76 6.28
N LEU A 91 -13.79 5.30 5.07
CA LEU A 91 -14.25 5.93 3.83
C LEU A 91 -15.74 5.73 3.60
N ASP A 92 -16.30 4.54 3.84
CA ASP A 92 -17.73 4.25 3.70
C ASP A 92 -18.58 5.15 4.61
N ASP A 93 -18.18 5.29 5.87
CA ASP A 93 -18.87 6.09 6.87
C ASP A 93 -18.76 7.62 6.60
N ASN A 94 -17.82 8.04 5.75
CA ASN A 94 -17.56 9.46 5.44
C ASN A 94 -17.50 9.70 3.91
N PRO A 95 -18.65 9.75 3.22
CA PRO A 95 -18.68 9.84 1.75
C PRO A 95 -18.07 11.13 1.18
N ASP A 96 -17.96 12.18 1.98
CA ASP A 96 -17.34 13.46 1.59
C ASP A 96 -15.81 13.49 1.76
N VAL A 97 -15.22 12.38 2.28
CA VAL A 97 -13.78 12.22 2.49
C VAL A 97 -13.20 11.37 1.37
N ASP A 98 -12.17 11.89 0.71
CA ASP A 98 -11.47 11.18 -0.37
C ASP A 98 -10.24 10.38 0.12
N PHE A 99 -9.70 10.69 1.32
CA PHE A 99 -8.44 10.17 1.81
C PHE A 99 -8.47 9.95 3.33
N VAL A 100 -8.01 8.79 3.78
CA VAL A 100 -7.85 8.45 5.20
C VAL A 100 -6.44 7.95 5.47
N TYR A 101 -5.93 8.19 6.66
CA TYR A 101 -4.63 7.70 7.10
C TYR A 101 -4.67 7.35 8.59
N GLY A 102 -3.70 6.60 9.04
CA GLY A 102 -3.65 6.13 10.42
C GLY A 102 -2.26 6.23 11.03
N ASN A 103 -2.21 6.00 12.34
CA ASN A 103 -0.97 5.93 13.08
C ASN A 103 -0.14 4.73 12.62
N TYR A 104 1.18 4.84 12.75
CA TYR A 104 2.08 3.75 12.44
C TYR A 104 3.16 3.58 13.51
N HIS A 105 3.78 2.43 13.53
CA HIS A 105 4.81 2.06 14.49
C HIS A 105 6.15 1.92 13.78
N VAL A 106 7.10 2.78 14.13
CA VAL A 106 8.47 2.71 13.61
C VAL A 106 9.25 1.70 14.44
N VAL A 107 9.78 0.69 13.77
CA VAL A 107 10.53 -0.41 14.39
C VAL A 107 11.96 -0.49 13.85
N PRO A 108 12.94 -0.93 14.65
CA PRO A 108 14.34 -0.98 14.21
C PRO A 108 14.63 -2.08 13.18
N SER A 109 13.77 -3.07 13.07
CA SER A 109 13.89 -4.15 12.08
C SER A 109 12.54 -4.77 11.80
N PHE A 110 12.38 -5.36 10.62
CA PHE A 110 11.16 -6.02 10.18
C PHE A 110 10.69 -7.07 11.21
N GLY A 111 9.42 -7.00 11.59
CA GLY A 111 8.81 -7.91 12.58
C GLY A 111 9.17 -7.63 14.05
N SER A 112 10.00 -6.60 14.36
CA SER A 112 10.26 -6.20 15.74
C SER A 112 9.00 -5.69 16.43
N LYS A 113 8.90 -5.96 17.74
CA LYS A 113 7.85 -5.39 18.61
C LYS A 113 8.33 -4.16 19.38
N GLU A 114 9.63 -3.88 19.34
CA GLU A 114 10.23 -2.69 19.93
C GLU A 114 10.16 -1.52 18.93
N GLY A 115 9.87 -0.33 19.43
CA GLY A 115 9.79 0.86 18.59
C GLY A 115 8.95 1.96 19.23
N HIS A 116 8.50 2.92 18.44
CA HIS A 116 7.65 4.01 18.91
C HIS A 116 6.49 4.25 17.93
N ILE A 117 5.35 4.64 18.48
CA ILE A 117 4.18 5.02 17.70
C ILE A 117 4.35 6.45 17.22
N VAL A 118 4.09 6.68 15.94
CA VAL A 118 3.92 8.01 15.36
C VAL A 118 2.43 8.26 15.25
N ASP A 119 1.95 9.24 16.03
CA ASP A 119 0.56 9.68 16.02
C ASP A 119 0.41 10.80 15.00
N GLU A 120 -0.19 10.47 13.87
CA GLU A 120 -0.30 11.35 12.70
C GLU A 120 -1.51 12.31 12.75
N ALA A 121 -1.98 12.68 13.91
CA ALA A 121 -2.97 13.75 14.07
C ALA A 121 -2.41 15.13 13.62
N GLY A 122 -1.76 15.14 12.45
CA GLY A 122 -1.14 16.32 11.87
C GLY A 122 -2.16 17.32 11.36
N LYS A 123 -1.79 18.59 11.32
CA LYS A 123 -2.61 19.63 10.71
C LYS A 123 -2.34 19.68 9.20
N GLU A 124 -3.38 19.89 8.40
CA GLU A 124 -3.29 20.03 6.93
C GLU A 124 -2.15 20.96 6.47
N GLU A 125 -1.93 22.05 7.20
CA GLU A 125 -0.86 23.00 6.90
C GLU A 125 0.56 22.39 6.92
N TRP A 126 0.76 21.28 7.63
CA TRP A 126 2.06 20.58 7.70
C TRP A 126 2.39 19.79 6.43
N LEU A 127 1.39 19.42 5.62
CA LEU A 127 1.61 18.81 4.31
C LEU A 127 2.43 19.68 3.36
N LYS A 128 2.46 21.01 3.60
CA LYS A 128 3.26 21.96 2.82
C LYS A 128 4.75 21.92 3.14
N ILE A 129 5.14 21.29 4.25
CA ILE A 129 6.52 21.29 4.74
C ILE A 129 7.13 19.88 4.81
N GLY A 130 6.34 18.85 4.63
CA GLY A 130 6.83 17.47 4.65
C GLY A 130 5.76 16.42 4.52
N MET A 131 6.18 15.18 4.33
CA MET A 131 5.32 13.99 4.38
C MET A 131 4.96 13.73 5.84
N ILE A 132 3.69 13.96 6.20
CA ILE A 132 3.18 13.74 7.56
C ILE A 132 2.24 12.52 7.65
N LEU A 133 1.93 11.89 6.52
CA LEU A 133 0.90 10.85 6.43
C LEU A 133 1.44 9.44 6.65
N GLY A 134 2.77 9.28 6.68
CA GLY A 134 3.40 7.96 6.80
C GLY A 134 2.99 6.96 5.71
N PRO A 135 3.29 5.67 5.90
CA PRO A 135 3.01 4.61 4.92
C PRO A 135 1.59 4.04 5.03
N PHE A 136 0.80 4.47 6.00
CA PHE A 136 -0.52 3.88 6.29
C PHE A 136 -1.65 4.82 5.89
N PHE A 137 -2.07 4.72 4.63
CA PHE A 137 -3.17 5.50 4.08
C PHE A 137 -3.99 4.71 3.06
N MET A 138 -5.23 5.17 2.82
CA MET A 138 -6.13 4.69 1.78
C MET A 138 -6.89 5.88 1.19
N PHE A 139 -7.21 5.80 -0.09
CA PHE A 139 -7.96 6.86 -0.78
C PHE A 139 -8.94 6.28 -1.81
N ARG A 140 -9.96 7.08 -2.16
CA ARG A 140 -10.89 6.71 -3.24
C ARG A 140 -10.16 6.75 -4.56
N LYS A 141 -10.38 5.76 -5.43
CA LYS A 141 -9.83 5.77 -6.80
C LYS A 141 -10.25 7.03 -7.56
N SER A 142 -11.48 7.53 -7.34
CA SER A 142 -11.96 8.78 -7.92
C SER A 142 -11.15 10.02 -7.52
N ALA A 143 -10.35 9.96 -6.46
CA ALA A 143 -9.45 11.07 -6.09
C ALA A 143 -8.35 11.30 -7.13
N ILE A 144 -7.92 10.24 -7.85
CA ILE A 144 -6.96 10.33 -8.95
C ILE A 144 -7.51 11.21 -10.09
N GLU A 145 -8.80 11.13 -10.38
CA GLU A 145 -9.44 11.98 -11.40
C GLU A 145 -9.39 13.46 -11.03
N LYS A 146 -9.41 13.77 -9.74
CA LYS A 146 -9.38 15.14 -9.20
C LYS A 146 -7.96 15.69 -9.05
N ALA A 147 -7.05 14.87 -8.51
CA ALA A 147 -5.70 15.28 -8.11
C ALA A 147 -4.63 15.00 -9.17
N GLY A 148 -4.90 14.10 -10.12
CA GLY A 148 -3.90 13.55 -11.03
C GLY A 148 -3.16 12.35 -10.43
N VAL A 149 -2.24 11.80 -11.22
CA VAL A 149 -1.38 10.67 -10.86
C VAL A 149 -0.13 11.13 -10.09
N PHE A 150 0.65 10.21 -9.56
CA PHE A 150 1.92 10.52 -8.91
C PHE A 150 2.93 11.11 -9.89
N ASP A 151 3.80 12.00 -9.39
CA ASP A 151 4.90 12.55 -10.17
C ASP A 151 5.90 11.42 -10.50
N GLU A 152 6.10 11.15 -11.78
CA GLU A 152 6.99 10.08 -12.26
C GLU A 152 8.48 10.38 -12.06
N GLN A 153 8.82 11.62 -11.66
CA GLN A 153 10.19 12.02 -11.30
C GLN A 153 10.53 11.74 -9.83
N LEU A 154 9.56 11.25 -9.04
CA LEU A 154 9.82 10.82 -7.65
C LEU A 154 10.75 9.61 -7.65
N VAL A 155 11.92 9.77 -7.04
CA VAL A 155 13.00 8.77 -6.88
C VAL A 155 13.25 8.47 -5.41
#